data_2a52344e1a41192a24e78a42a1c415dd
#
_entry.id   2a52344e1a41192a24e78a42a1c415dd
#
_cell.length_a   1.000
_cell.length_b   1.000
_cell.length_c   1.000
_cell.angle_alpha   90.00
_cell.angle_beta   90.00
_cell.angle_gamma   90.00
#
_symmetry.space_group_name_H-M   'P 1'
#
loop_
_entity.id
_entity.type
_entity.pdbx_description
1 polymer ?
#
loop_
_entity_poly.entity_id
_entity_poly.type
_entity_poly.pdbx_seq_one_letter_code
_entity_poly.pdbx_strand_id
1 'polypeptide(L)'
;MPVMTRRGWLAASAILPAAGALIAHRSKAEFSAPVSGRDVMRERYFPNVVLTTHEGKAVRFYDDLIKDKAVVINMMFAACNDACPLVTANLVRVQELLGERVGRDLFIYSITVDPEHDTPANLNDYAKSYGVGPGWLFLTGKPDDIELLREKLGYVDPNPEVDADKTQHSGMLRYGNEPLSLWSSCQGGANPEWIAESISWVLPKASGSTG
;
A
#
# COMPACT_ATOMS: atom_id res chain seq x y z
N MET A 1 -56.12 -84.02 -42.62
CA MET A 1 -55.39 -83.95 -43.89
C MET A 1 -54.80 -82.58 -44.05
N PRO A 2 -53.67 -82.46 -44.66
CA PRO A 2 -52.33 -82.73 -44.15
C PRO A 2 -51.54 -81.43 -43.90
N VAL A 3 -50.56 -81.52 -43.02
CA VAL A 3 -49.11 -81.41 -43.20
C VAL A 3 -48.63 -80.31 -44.16
N MET A 4 -47.87 -79.36 -43.65
CA MET A 4 -46.49 -79.15 -44.13
C MET A 4 -45.70 -78.07 -43.36
N THR A 5 -44.66 -78.59 -42.89
CA THR A 5 -43.42 -77.88 -42.39
C THR A 5 -42.90 -76.88 -43.37
N ARG A 6 -42.32 -75.77 -42.86
CA ARG A 6 -41.04 -75.20 -43.37
C ARG A 6 -40.37 -74.29 -42.37
N ARG A 7 -39.23 -74.73 -42.07
CA ARG A 7 -38.02 -74.06 -41.67
C ARG A 7 -37.92 -72.66 -42.26
N GLY A 8 -37.56 -71.73 -41.50
CA GLY A 8 -37.16 -70.39 -41.98
C GLY A 8 -36.40 -69.58 -40.93
N TRP A 9 -35.13 -69.72 -40.98
CA TRP A 9 -34.09 -68.71 -40.77
C TRP A 9 -34.27 -67.74 -39.60
N LEU A 10 -33.48 -67.99 -38.57
CA LEU A 10 -33.05 -67.04 -37.56
C LEU A 10 -32.08 -66.06 -38.19
N ALA A 11 -32.49 -64.82 -38.40
CA ALA A 11 -31.57 -63.70 -38.63
C ALA A 11 -31.21 -63.10 -37.28
N ALA A 12 -30.00 -63.40 -36.81
CA ALA A 12 -29.40 -62.76 -35.63
C ALA A 12 -29.02 -61.38 -36.00
N SER A 13 -29.77 -60.36 -35.58
CA SER A 13 -29.35 -58.95 -35.63
C SER A 13 -28.44 -58.68 -34.45
N ALA A 14 -27.17 -58.56 -34.72
CA ALA A 14 -26.16 -58.11 -33.75
C ALA A 14 -26.39 -56.61 -33.48
N ILE A 15 -26.91 -56.30 -32.32
CA ILE A 15 -26.95 -54.91 -31.79
C ILE A 15 -25.58 -54.63 -31.18
N LEU A 16 -24.77 -53.81 -31.87
CA LEU A 16 -23.58 -53.23 -31.32
C LEU A 16 -23.95 -52.16 -30.26
N PRO A 17 -23.45 -52.23 -29.05
CA PRO A 17 -23.57 -51.11 -28.12
C PRO A 17 -22.66 -49.98 -28.57
N ALA A 18 -23.24 -48.87 -28.97
CA ALA A 18 -22.51 -47.62 -29.12
C ALA A 18 -22.00 -47.20 -27.74
N ALA A 19 -20.72 -47.44 -27.47
CA ALA A 19 -20.03 -46.91 -26.31
C ALA A 19 -19.87 -45.41 -26.49
N GLY A 20 -20.85 -44.65 -25.99
CA GLY A 20 -20.76 -43.21 -25.87
C GLY A 20 -19.68 -42.89 -24.86
N ALA A 21 -18.51 -42.45 -25.35
CA ALA A 21 -17.47 -41.88 -24.51
C ALA A 21 -18.00 -40.57 -23.91
N LEU A 22 -18.51 -40.62 -22.70
CA LEU A 22 -18.74 -39.45 -21.86
C LEU A 22 -17.36 -38.86 -21.53
N ILE A 23 -16.90 -37.91 -22.36
CA ILE A 23 -15.78 -37.03 -22.01
C ILE A 23 -16.24 -36.19 -20.83
N ALA A 24 -15.97 -36.67 -19.64
CA ALA A 24 -16.12 -35.90 -18.43
C ALA A 24 -15.14 -34.72 -18.53
N HIS A 25 -15.64 -33.57 -18.96
CA HIS A 25 -14.95 -32.28 -18.77
C HIS A 25 -14.87 -32.07 -17.26
N ARG A 26 -13.78 -32.54 -16.67
CA ARG A 26 -13.37 -32.10 -15.35
C ARG A 26 -12.97 -30.63 -15.52
N SER A 27 -13.93 -29.74 -15.29
CA SER A 27 -13.62 -28.35 -14.97
C SER A 27 -12.65 -28.40 -13.80
N LYS A 28 -11.37 -28.12 -14.04
CA LYS A 28 -10.45 -27.74 -12.98
C LYS A 28 -11.07 -26.49 -12.36
N ALA A 29 -11.76 -26.65 -11.26
CA ALA A 29 -12.01 -25.53 -10.37
C ALA A 29 -10.61 -25.05 -10.00
N GLU A 30 -10.17 -23.95 -10.59
CA GLU A 30 -9.00 -23.22 -10.10
C GLU A 30 -9.36 -22.81 -8.67
N PHE A 31 -8.80 -23.57 -7.74
CA PHE A 31 -8.85 -23.21 -6.34
C PHE A 31 -8.00 -21.96 -6.22
N SER A 32 -8.66 -20.80 -6.33
CA SER A 32 -8.02 -19.51 -6.09
C SER A 32 -7.44 -19.57 -4.67
N ALA A 33 -6.14 -19.41 -4.55
CA ALA A 33 -5.51 -19.39 -3.23
C ALA A 33 -6.24 -18.36 -2.35
N PRO A 34 -6.46 -18.63 -1.07
CA PRO A 34 -7.10 -17.69 -0.18
C PRO A 34 -6.33 -16.37 -0.21
N VAL A 35 -7.06 -15.27 -0.47
CA VAL A 35 -6.48 -13.92 -0.50
C VAL A 35 -5.87 -13.66 0.88
N SER A 36 -4.58 -13.34 0.92
CA SER A 36 -3.91 -13.07 2.20
C SER A 36 -4.42 -11.75 2.79
N GLY A 37 -4.41 -11.61 4.12
CA GLY A 37 -4.75 -10.34 4.77
C GLY A 37 -3.89 -9.17 4.28
N ARG A 38 -2.64 -9.46 3.91
CA ARG A 38 -1.70 -8.51 3.30
C ARG A 38 -2.20 -8.01 1.93
N ASP A 39 -2.71 -8.92 1.07
CA ASP A 39 -3.23 -8.52 -0.24
C ASP A 39 -4.49 -7.67 -0.11
N VAL A 40 -5.37 -8.00 0.85
CA VAL A 40 -6.56 -7.19 1.16
C VAL A 40 -6.15 -5.78 1.61
N MET A 41 -5.17 -5.66 2.51
CA MET A 41 -4.67 -4.37 2.97
C MET A 41 -4.05 -3.57 1.84
N ARG A 42 -3.25 -4.20 0.98
CA ARG A 42 -2.64 -3.56 -0.19
C ARG A 42 -3.71 -2.99 -1.11
N GLU A 43 -4.66 -3.78 -1.54
CA GLU A 43 -5.71 -3.35 -2.48
C GLU A 43 -6.59 -2.24 -1.91
N ARG A 44 -6.85 -2.28 -0.61
CA ARG A 44 -7.75 -1.34 0.04
C ARG A 44 -7.10 0.00 0.35
N TYR A 45 -5.83 0.01 0.78
CA TYR A 45 -5.19 1.19 1.38
C TYR A 45 -3.93 1.67 0.66
N PHE A 46 -3.30 0.85 -0.18
CA PHE A 46 -2.00 1.16 -0.76
C PHE A 46 -2.02 1.06 -2.29
N PRO A 47 -2.66 2.01 -2.99
CA PRO A 47 -2.65 2.03 -4.45
C PRO A 47 -1.21 2.16 -4.97
N ASN A 48 -0.88 1.41 -6.03
CA ASN A 48 0.49 1.36 -6.56
C ASN A 48 0.71 2.43 -7.63
N VAL A 49 0.38 3.67 -7.31
CA VAL A 49 0.57 4.83 -8.19
C VAL A 49 2.04 5.18 -8.36
N VAL A 50 2.37 5.90 -9.41
CA VAL A 50 3.75 6.36 -9.68
C VAL A 50 3.94 7.77 -9.12
N LEU A 51 4.90 7.92 -8.24
CA LEU A 51 5.31 9.18 -7.65
C LEU A 51 6.72 9.56 -8.11
N THR A 52 7.08 10.82 -7.93
CA THR A 52 8.43 11.34 -8.16
C THR A 52 9.01 11.81 -6.85
N THR A 53 10.21 11.36 -6.51
CA THR A 53 10.93 11.81 -5.31
C THR A 53 11.49 13.21 -5.50
N HIS A 54 11.82 13.90 -4.40
CA HIS A 54 12.53 15.18 -4.45
C HIS A 54 13.92 15.11 -5.12
N GLU A 55 14.45 13.88 -5.32
CA GLU A 55 15.67 13.62 -6.08
C GLU A 55 15.40 13.44 -7.58
N GLY A 56 14.13 13.52 -8.03
CA GLY A 56 13.73 13.33 -9.42
C GLY A 56 13.57 11.88 -9.88
N LYS A 57 13.55 10.91 -8.96
CA LYS A 57 13.38 9.49 -9.29
C LYS A 57 11.90 9.11 -9.30
N ALA A 58 11.46 8.38 -10.34
CA ALA A 58 10.14 7.77 -10.37
C ALA A 58 10.12 6.51 -9.49
N VAL A 59 9.09 6.37 -8.65
CA VAL A 59 8.91 5.25 -7.72
C VAL A 59 7.45 4.84 -7.68
N ARG A 60 7.16 3.55 -7.48
CA ARG A 60 5.81 3.03 -7.26
C ARG A 60 5.51 3.00 -5.77
N PHE A 61 4.38 3.58 -5.40
CA PHE A 61 4.07 3.81 -4.00
C PHE A 61 4.09 2.50 -3.19
N TYR A 62 3.34 1.48 -3.61
CA TYR A 62 3.35 0.22 -2.86
C TYR A 62 4.65 -0.57 -3.06
N ASP A 63 5.02 -0.87 -4.31
CA ASP A 63 6.10 -1.80 -4.58
C ASP A 63 7.48 -1.32 -4.10
N ASP A 64 7.75 0.00 -4.27
CA ASP A 64 9.06 0.55 -4.01
C ASP A 64 9.16 1.20 -2.61
N LEU A 65 8.03 1.70 -2.05
CA LEU A 65 8.06 2.48 -0.80
C LEU A 65 7.45 1.76 0.40
N ILE A 66 6.41 0.93 0.22
CA ILE A 66 5.66 0.33 1.33
C ILE A 66 5.98 -1.14 1.55
N LYS A 67 6.03 -1.91 0.46
CA LYS A 67 6.20 -3.36 0.51
C LYS A 67 7.48 -3.76 1.25
N ASP A 68 7.33 -4.68 2.20
CA ASP A 68 8.39 -5.23 3.04
C ASP A 68 9.11 -4.20 3.94
N LYS A 69 8.45 -3.06 4.26
CA LYS A 69 9.06 -1.98 5.05
C LYS A 69 8.22 -1.59 6.26
N ALA A 70 8.89 -1.00 7.24
CA ALA A 70 8.25 -0.13 8.20
C ALA A 70 8.40 1.33 7.72
N VAL A 71 7.32 2.09 7.83
CA VAL A 71 7.22 3.43 7.25
C VAL A 71 6.50 4.41 8.15
N VAL A 72 6.83 5.68 8.01
CA VAL A 72 6.04 6.83 8.47
C VAL A 72 5.60 7.61 7.24
N ILE A 73 4.33 7.96 7.18
CA ILE A 73 3.75 8.74 6.08
C ILE A 73 3.07 9.97 6.66
N ASN A 74 3.28 11.12 6.07
CA ASN A 74 2.50 12.34 6.32
C ASN A 74 2.19 13.06 5.00
N MET A 75 1.11 13.84 5.02
CA MET A 75 0.78 14.77 3.96
C MET A 75 1.27 16.15 4.32
N MET A 76 1.77 16.92 3.34
CA MET A 76 2.32 18.26 3.52
C MET A 76 2.25 19.05 2.22
N PHE A 77 2.61 20.33 2.24
CA PHE A 77 3.01 21.09 1.05
C PHE A 77 4.05 22.15 1.43
N ALA A 78 4.96 22.47 0.51
CA ALA A 78 6.14 23.25 0.83
C ALA A 78 5.83 24.70 1.23
N ALA A 79 4.77 25.30 0.65
CA ALA A 79 4.36 26.67 0.95
C ALA A 79 3.46 26.80 2.20
N CYS A 80 3.26 25.72 2.96
CA CYS A 80 2.47 25.74 4.19
C CYS A 80 3.15 26.61 5.27
N ASN A 81 2.36 27.52 5.86
CA ASN A 81 2.82 28.37 6.97
C ASN A 81 2.15 28.02 8.31
N ASP A 82 1.43 26.90 8.38
CA ASP A 82 0.67 26.50 9.56
C ASP A 82 1.28 25.23 10.21
N ALA A 83 0.65 24.07 10.06
CA ALA A 83 1.04 22.84 10.76
C ALA A 83 2.32 22.19 10.18
N CYS A 84 2.56 22.28 8.86
CA CYS A 84 3.65 21.55 8.21
C CYS A 84 5.04 21.88 8.75
N PRO A 85 5.42 23.17 9.04
CA PRO A 85 6.70 23.49 9.62
C PRO A 85 6.96 22.79 10.96
N LEU A 86 5.95 22.77 11.84
CA LEU A 86 6.05 22.11 13.14
C LEU A 86 6.19 20.59 12.98
N VAL A 87 5.36 19.97 12.14
CA VAL A 87 5.42 18.52 11.88
C VAL A 87 6.76 18.12 11.29
N THR A 88 7.29 18.91 10.33
CA THR A 88 8.58 18.62 9.72
C THR A 88 9.71 18.77 10.74
N ALA A 89 9.72 19.83 11.55
CA ALA A 89 10.73 20.00 12.62
C ALA A 89 10.69 18.87 13.64
N ASN A 90 9.48 18.41 14.04
CA ASN A 90 9.32 17.28 14.94
C ASN A 90 9.83 15.98 14.30
N LEU A 91 9.56 15.75 13.01
CA LEU A 91 10.07 14.57 12.30
C LEU A 91 11.59 14.58 12.13
N VAL A 92 12.22 15.76 11.97
CA VAL A 92 13.69 15.88 12.02
C VAL A 92 14.20 15.41 13.38
N ARG A 93 13.56 15.86 14.46
CA ARG A 93 13.93 15.41 15.81
C ARG A 93 13.70 13.92 16.01
N VAL A 94 12.62 13.37 15.47
CA VAL A 94 12.34 11.91 15.47
C VAL A 94 13.43 11.15 14.69
N GLN A 95 13.88 11.69 13.53
CA GLN A 95 14.96 11.10 12.75
C GLN A 95 16.26 11.06 13.57
N GLU A 96 16.60 12.13 14.28
CA GLU A 96 17.76 12.16 15.18
C GLU A 96 17.65 11.12 16.32
N LEU A 97 16.49 11.04 16.97
CA LEU A 97 16.23 10.11 18.08
C LEU A 97 16.31 8.64 17.65
N LEU A 98 15.85 8.33 16.45
CA LEU A 98 15.89 6.97 15.89
C LEU A 98 17.23 6.65 15.22
N GLY A 99 18.01 7.66 14.90
CA GLY A 99 19.38 7.55 14.37
C GLY A 99 19.46 6.65 13.13
N GLU A 100 20.43 5.75 13.10
CA GLU A 100 20.70 4.83 11.98
C GLU A 100 19.55 3.87 11.63
N ARG A 101 18.50 3.81 12.44
CA ARG A 101 17.32 3.03 12.10
C ARG A 101 16.54 3.63 10.95
N VAL A 102 16.56 4.97 10.80
CA VAL A 102 15.97 5.65 9.65
C VAL A 102 16.85 5.45 8.42
N GLY A 103 16.28 4.93 7.36
CA GLY A 103 16.99 4.52 6.14
C GLY A 103 17.43 3.06 6.14
N ARG A 104 17.34 2.34 7.28
CA ARG A 104 17.61 0.91 7.38
C ARG A 104 16.38 0.10 7.78
N ASP A 105 15.77 0.42 8.92
CA ASP A 105 14.64 -0.30 9.51
C ASP A 105 13.30 0.46 9.30
N LEU A 106 13.38 1.77 9.13
CA LEU A 106 12.28 2.70 8.99
C LEU A 106 12.53 3.67 7.85
N PHE A 107 11.49 3.98 7.08
CA PHE A 107 11.55 5.01 6.04
C PHE A 107 10.46 6.06 6.29
N ILE A 108 10.76 7.32 6.01
CA ILE A 108 9.82 8.44 6.18
C ILE A 108 9.43 8.97 4.81
N TYR A 109 8.14 9.17 4.58
CA TYR A 109 7.59 9.67 3.33
C TYR A 109 6.66 10.85 3.57
N SER A 110 7.07 12.02 3.10
CA SER A 110 6.24 13.22 3.08
C SER A 110 5.69 13.41 1.68
N ILE A 111 4.37 13.29 1.52
CA ILE A 111 3.68 13.34 0.21
C ILE A 111 3.01 14.70 0.10
N THR A 112 3.27 15.43 -0.98
CA THR A 112 2.61 16.72 -1.19
C THR A 112 1.12 16.58 -1.48
N VAL A 113 0.33 17.52 -0.98
CA VAL A 113 -1.08 17.72 -1.38
C VAL A 113 -1.23 18.82 -2.41
N ASP A 114 -0.13 19.44 -2.83
CA ASP A 114 -0.09 20.52 -3.82
C ASP A 114 0.89 20.21 -4.98
N PRO A 115 0.66 19.10 -5.72
CA PRO A 115 1.60 18.63 -6.74
C PRO A 115 1.76 19.58 -7.92
N GLU A 116 0.84 20.53 -8.10
CA GLU A 116 0.95 21.55 -9.16
C GLU A 116 2.05 22.57 -8.87
N HIS A 117 2.33 22.86 -7.60
CA HIS A 117 3.34 23.82 -7.18
C HIS A 117 4.59 23.13 -6.58
N ASP A 118 4.42 22.00 -5.94
CA ASP A 118 5.50 21.26 -5.29
C ASP A 118 6.24 20.36 -6.30
N THR A 119 7.10 20.99 -7.10
CA THR A 119 8.01 20.27 -8.00
C THR A 119 9.07 19.50 -7.20
N PRO A 120 9.73 18.48 -7.80
CA PRO A 120 10.86 17.81 -7.16
C PRO A 120 11.94 18.77 -6.66
N ALA A 121 12.22 19.84 -7.42
CA ALA A 121 13.20 20.87 -7.03
C ALA A 121 12.76 21.63 -5.76
N ASN A 122 11.49 22.08 -5.72
CA ASN A 122 10.94 22.78 -4.55
C ASN A 122 10.96 21.90 -3.30
N LEU A 123 10.59 20.63 -3.45
CA LEU A 123 10.63 19.65 -2.36
C LEU A 123 12.06 19.34 -1.90
N ASN A 124 13.03 19.34 -2.82
CA ASN A 124 14.43 19.17 -2.49
C ASN A 124 14.98 20.36 -1.69
N ASP A 125 14.62 21.58 -2.09
CA ASP A 125 15.03 22.79 -1.36
C ASP A 125 14.35 22.85 0.02
N TYR A 126 13.08 22.43 0.12
CA TYR A 126 12.40 22.26 1.40
C TYR A 126 13.13 21.25 2.31
N ALA A 127 13.41 20.04 1.80
CA ALA A 127 14.15 19.02 2.55
C ALA A 127 15.50 19.51 3.06
N LYS A 128 16.26 20.21 2.22
CA LYS A 128 17.55 20.81 2.60
C LYS A 128 17.42 21.88 3.68
N SER A 129 16.40 22.73 3.61
CA SER A 129 16.18 23.81 4.58
C SER A 129 15.93 23.29 5.99
N TYR A 130 15.40 22.07 6.12
CA TYR A 130 15.18 21.38 7.39
C TYR A 130 16.33 20.44 7.79
N GLY A 131 17.35 20.26 6.95
CA GLY A 131 18.45 19.33 7.23
C GLY A 131 18.04 17.86 7.23
N VAL A 132 17.06 17.51 6.41
CA VAL A 132 16.54 16.15 6.30
C VAL A 132 17.64 15.16 5.90
N GLY A 133 17.79 14.09 6.66
CA GLY A 133 18.79 13.06 6.45
C GLY A 133 18.32 11.89 5.58
N PRO A 134 19.20 10.90 5.33
CA PRO A 134 18.89 9.70 4.56
C PRO A 134 17.68 8.92 5.12
N GLY A 135 16.96 8.23 4.25
CA GLY A 135 15.80 7.43 4.64
C GLY A 135 14.49 8.21 4.73
N TRP A 136 14.52 9.51 4.43
CA TRP A 136 13.32 10.35 4.34
C TRP A 136 13.19 10.93 2.93
N LEU A 137 12.08 10.65 2.26
CA LEU A 137 11.76 11.12 0.92
C LEU A 137 10.56 12.06 0.94
N PHE A 138 10.67 13.15 0.19
CA PHE A 138 9.54 13.98 -0.18
C PHE A 138 9.07 13.58 -1.58
N LEU A 139 7.76 13.49 -1.76
CA LEU A 139 7.14 12.86 -2.92
C LEU A 139 6.09 13.78 -3.53
N THR A 140 6.10 13.85 -4.84
CA THR A 140 5.08 14.50 -5.65
C THR A 140 4.59 13.54 -6.74
N GLY A 141 3.53 13.88 -7.45
CA GLY A 141 2.97 13.01 -8.49
C GLY A 141 1.89 13.72 -9.30
N LYS A 142 1.11 12.96 -10.05
CA LYS A 142 -0.06 13.50 -10.72
C LYS A 142 -1.13 13.87 -9.69
N PRO A 143 -1.89 14.96 -9.89
CA PRO A 143 -2.93 15.37 -8.94
C PRO A 143 -3.92 14.26 -8.59
N ASP A 144 -4.42 13.52 -9.57
CA ASP A 144 -5.36 12.41 -9.35
C ASP A 144 -4.73 11.26 -8.54
N ASP A 145 -3.44 10.97 -8.74
CA ASP A 145 -2.72 9.94 -8.00
C ASP A 145 -2.49 10.37 -6.53
N ILE A 146 -2.21 11.65 -6.29
CA ILE A 146 -2.07 12.22 -4.95
C ILE A 146 -3.41 12.21 -4.22
N GLU A 147 -4.49 12.60 -4.89
CA GLU A 147 -5.84 12.57 -4.31
C GLU A 147 -6.25 11.15 -3.94
N LEU A 148 -6.02 10.18 -4.82
CA LEU A 148 -6.28 8.77 -4.53
C LEU A 148 -5.49 8.29 -3.30
N LEU A 149 -4.22 8.68 -3.15
CA LEU A 149 -3.41 8.35 -1.97
C LEU A 149 -3.98 9.00 -0.71
N ARG A 150 -4.37 10.27 -0.77
CA ARG A 150 -4.97 11.02 0.32
C ARG A 150 -6.22 10.32 0.84
N GLU A 151 -7.13 9.94 -0.06
CA GLU A 151 -8.34 9.18 0.26
C GLU A 151 -8.02 7.81 0.87
N LYS A 152 -7.20 7.00 0.18
CA LYS A 152 -6.91 5.62 0.59
C LYS A 152 -6.13 5.54 1.90
N LEU A 153 -5.26 6.50 2.16
CA LEU A 153 -4.53 6.60 3.41
C LEU A 153 -5.36 7.28 4.53
N GLY A 154 -6.58 7.77 4.22
CA GLY A 154 -7.49 8.36 5.19
C GLY A 154 -7.01 9.74 5.70
N TYR A 155 -6.49 10.56 4.82
CA TYR A 155 -6.18 11.97 5.05
C TYR A 155 -7.28 12.88 4.53
N VAL A 156 -8.53 12.44 4.59
CA VAL A 156 -9.73 13.16 4.16
C VAL A 156 -10.55 13.59 5.36
N ASP A 157 -11.14 14.77 5.30
CA ASP A 157 -12.11 15.22 6.30
C ASP A 157 -13.53 14.85 5.85
N PRO A 158 -14.40 14.38 6.75
CA PRO A 158 -15.80 14.10 6.43
C PRO A 158 -16.59 15.34 5.95
N ASN A 159 -16.16 16.54 6.33
CA ASN A 159 -16.73 17.79 5.84
C ASN A 159 -16.02 18.23 4.55
N PRO A 160 -16.70 18.23 3.38
CA PRO A 160 -16.08 18.60 2.11
C PRO A 160 -15.50 20.03 2.06
N GLU A 161 -16.06 20.97 2.82
CA GLU A 161 -15.55 22.34 2.87
C GLU A 161 -14.22 22.43 3.62
N VAL A 162 -14.07 21.64 4.69
CA VAL A 162 -12.82 21.51 5.44
C VAL A 162 -11.80 20.73 4.60
N ASP A 163 -12.24 19.66 3.95
CA ASP A 163 -11.40 18.80 3.13
C ASP A 163 -10.79 19.51 1.91
N ALA A 164 -11.54 20.45 1.33
CA ALA A 164 -11.07 21.26 0.21
C ALA A 164 -9.98 22.29 0.61
N ASP A 165 -9.88 22.64 1.88
CA ASP A 165 -8.89 23.59 2.37
C ASP A 165 -7.57 22.87 2.69
N LYS A 166 -6.59 23.00 1.81
CA LYS A 166 -5.26 22.39 1.97
C LYS A 166 -4.54 22.81 3.27
N THR A 167 -4.96 23.91 3.91
CA THR A 167 -4.35 24.37 5.18
C THR A 167 -4.92 23.63 6.39
N GLN A 168 -6.08 23.02 6.28
CA GLN A 168 -6.76 22.27 7.34
C GLN A 168 -6.26 20.83 7.51
N HIS A 169 -5.09 20.48 6.92
CA HIS A 169 -4.55 19.14 7.06
C HIS A 169 -4.20 18.85 8.52
N SER A 170 -4.64 17.67 8.95
CA SER A 170 -4.61 17.24 10.35
C SER A 170 -3.23 17.16 10.99
N GLY A 171 -2.14 17.34 10.24
CA GLY A 171 -0.77 17.10 10.73
C GLY A 171 -0.54 15.68 11.23
N MET A 172 -1.41 14.74 10.83
CA MET A 172 -1.38 13.36 11.28
C MET A 172 -0.21 12.62 10.62
N LEU A 173 0.46 11.82 11.43
CA LEU A 173 1.42 10.82 10.97
C LEU A 173 0.74 9.47 10.95
N ARG A 174 0.85 8.73 9.85
CA ARG A 174 0.54 7.30 9.79
C ARG A 174 1.84 6.52 9.78
N TYR A 175 1.94 5.52 10.61
CA TYR A 175 3.13 4.69 10.67
C TYR A 175 2.76 3.22 10.81
N GLY A 176 3.61 2.35 10.29
CA GLY A 176 3.32 0.93 10.36
C GLY A 176 4.45 0.06 9.84
N ASN A 177 4.23 -1.24 10.00
CA ASN A 177 5.10 -2.30 9.52
C ASN A 177 4.28 -3.16 8.56
N GLU A 178 4.54 -3.04 7.29
CA GLU A 178 3.73 -3.67 6.25
C GLU A 178 3.79 -5.21 6.34
N PRO A 179 4.97 -5.86 6.51
CA PRO A 179 5.06 -7.30 6.70
C PRO A 179 4.23 -7.84 7.87
N LEU A 180 4.10 -7.06 8.94
CA LEU A 180 3.35 -7.46 10.12
C LEU A 180 1.87 -7.03 10.08
N SER A 181 1.48 -6.29 9.04
CA SER A 181 0.15 -5.66 8.92
C SER A 181 -0.22 -4.80 10.15
N LEU A 182 0.78 -4.21 10.80
CA LEU A 182 0.62 -3.32 11.95
C LEU A 182 0.62 -1.88 11.49
N TRP A 183 -0.48 -1.17 11.78
CA TRP A 183 -0.64 0.24 11.39
C TRP A 183 -1.22 1.03 12.54
N SER A 184 -0.73 2.24 12.72
CA SER A 184 -1.18 3.19 13.73
C SER A 184 -1.07 4.62 13.21
N SER A 185 -1.50 5.58 14.02
CA SER A 185 -1.36 7.00 13.72
C SER A 185 -1.17 7.82 14.98
N CYS A 186 -0.54 8.98 14.84
CA CYS A 186 -0.41 9.98 15.90
C CYS A 186 -0.38 11.39 15.32
N GLN A 187 -0.52 12.40 16.18
CA GLN A 187 -0.38 13.80 15.77
C GLN A 187 1.11 14.16 15.61
N GLY A 188 1.48 14.67 14.42
CA GLY A 188 2.85 15.09 14.15
C GLY A 188 3.29 16.34 14.93
N GLY A 189 2.33 17.11 15.43
CA GLY A 189 2.59 18.23 16.35
C GLY A 189 2.80 17.84 17.81
N ALA A 190 2.74 16.54 18.15
CA ALA A 190 3.00 16.05 19.50
C ALA A 190 4.50 16.08 19.84
N ASN A 191 4.82 15.75 21.10
CA ASN A 191 6.21 15.68 21.56
C ASN A 191 7.02 14.66 20.74
N PRO A 192 8.19 15.03 20.16
CA PRO A 192 8.99 14.17 19.28
C PRO A 192 9.48 12.88 19.94
N GLU A 193 9.81 12.90 21.24
CA GLU A 193 10.23 11.72 21.98
C GLU A 193 9.09 10.71 22.07
N TRP A 194 7.87 11.18 22.32
CA TRP A 194 6.67 10.34 22.33
C TRP A 194 6.35 9.78 20.93
N ILE A 195 6.52 10.60 19.87
CA ILE A 195 6.35 10.14 18.48
C ILE A 195 7.35 9.03 18.18
N ALA A 196 8.64 9.22 18.50
CA ALA A 196 9.69 8.24 18.28
C ALA A 196 9.44 6.93 19.04
N GLU A 197 8.98 7.00 20.30
CA GLU A 197 8.60 5.86 21.09
C GLU A 197 7.44 5.09 20.43
N SER A 198 6.38 5.80 20.03
CA SER A 198 5.19 5.22 19.37
C SER A 198 5.56 4.50 18.07
N ILE A 199 6.41 5.11 17.24
CA ILE A 199 6.91 4.50 16.01
C ILE A 199 7.75 3.25 16.34
N SER A 200 8.54 3.27 17.39
CA SER A 200 9.39 2.14 17.80
C SER A 200 8.61 0.86 18.08
N TRP A 201 7.34 0.95 18.43
CA TRP A 201 6.49 -0.23 18.70
C TRP A 201 6.18 -1.07 17.44
N VAL A 202 6.22 -0.46 16.27
CA VAL A 202 5.99 -1.17 14.99
C VAL A 202 7.30 -1.60 14.33
N LEU A 203 8.46 -1.20 14.87
CA LEU A 203 9.75 -1.57 14.33
C LEU A 203 10.20 -2.96 14.79
N PRO A 204 11.01 -3.65 13.99
CA PRO A 204 11.68 -4.85 14.46
C PRO A 204 12.45 -4.57 15.76
N LYS A 205 12.41 -5.50 16.70
CA LYS A 205 13.25 -5.37 17.90
C LYS A 205 14.71 -5.29 17.48
N ALA A 206 15.44 -4.33 18.06
CA ALA A 206 16.88 -4.22 17.80
C ALA A 206 17.53 -5.56 18.12
N SER A 207 18.24 -6.16 17.16
CA SER A 207 19.02 -7.37 17.36
C SER A 207 20.14 -7.05 18.37
N GLY A 208 19.92 -7.37 19.65
CA GLY A 208 20.89 -7.11 20.72
C GLY A 208 20.34 -6.78 22.11
N SER A 209 19.02 -6.65 22.28
CA SER A 209 18.40 -6.49 23.60
C SER A 209 17.96 -7.86 24.14
N THR A 210 18.90 -8.71 24.53
CA THR A 210 18.68 -9.73 25.54
C THR A 210 18.70 -9.02 26.89
N GLY A 211 17.49 -8.78 27.46
CA GLY A 211 17.33 -8.35 28.83
C GLY A 211 17.57 -9.50 29.79
#